data_efc37f36c869ec1e14fabb5407280c39
#
_entry.id   efc37f36c869ec1e14fabb5407280c39
#
_cell.length_a   1.000
_cell.length_b   1.000
_cell.length_c   1.000
_cell.angle_alpha   90.00
_cell.angle_beta   90.00
_cell.angle_gamma   90.00
#
_symmetry.space_group_name_H-M   'P 1'
#
loop_
_entity.id
_entity.type
_entity.pdbx_description
1 polymer ?
#
loop_
_entity_poly.entity_id
_entity_poly.type
_entity_poly.pdbx_seq_one_letter_code
_entity_poly.pdbx_strand_id
1 'polypeptide(L)'
;MRKICLVCALALALAGAECSPYLRLAVIGGKSALNQMEDENIKATEVSCKDEVIAYEYVFKNSKNIDWETISDEYEKEFASTMKELLTEEFCSDKNTLMLLQKAKSIVMNYRLPSGALFSKVELTAKDCEK
;
A
#
# COMPACT_ATOMS: atom_id res chain seq x y z
N MET A 1 -16.06 36.49 -5.63
CA MET A 1 -14.82 36.40 -6.07
C MET A 1 -13.86 35.91 -5.10
N ARG A 2 -13.65 36.63 -4.07
CA ARG A 2 -12.74 36.16 -3.10
C ARG A 2 -13.12 34.85 -2.53
N LYS A 3 -14.39 34.58 -2.42
CA LYS A 3 -14.88 33.35 -1.88
C LYS A 3 -14.39 32.16 -2.65
N ILE A 4 -14.29 32.31 -3.92
CA ILE A 4 -13.81 31.24 -4.77
C ILE A 4 -12.39 30.89 -4.40
N CYS A 5 -11.58 31.89 -4.14
CA CYS A 5 -10.21 31.65 -3.74
C CYS A 5 -10.15 30.93 -2.42
N LEU A 6 -11.03 31.29 -1.51
CA LEU A 6 -11.06 30.65 -0.22
C LEU A 6 -11.40 29.18 -0.35
N VAL A 7 -12.36 28.89 -1.19
CA VAL A 7 -12.76 27.51 -1.41
C VAL A 7 -11.61 26.70 -1.96
N CYS A 8 -10.89 27.28 -2.90
CA CYS A 8 -9.74 26.60 -3.46
C CYS A 8 -8.69 26.35 -2.41
N ALA A 9 -8.46 27.33 -1.57
CA ALA A 9 -7.46 27.18 -0.52
C ALA A 9 -7.85 26.08 0.44
N LEU A 10 -9.13 25.98 0.76
CA LEU A 10 -9.60 24.94 1.64
C LEU A 10 -9.40 23.56 1.02
N ALA A 11 -9.72 23.45 -0.25
CA ALA A 11 -9.57 22.18 -0.93
C ALA A 11 -8.11 21.74 -0.91
N LEU A 12 -7.21 22.69 -1.15
CA LEU A 12 -5.79 22.35 -1.13
C LEU A 12 -5.33 21.96 0.25
N ALA A 13 -5.83 22.67 1.26
CA ALA A 13 -5.47 22.36 2.62
C ALA A 13 -5.93 20.96 3.00
N LEU A 14 -7.13 20.61 2.60
CA LEU A 14 -7.65 19.28 2.88
C LEU A 14 -6.81 18.22 2.21
N ALA A 15 -6.46 18.45 0.96
CA ALA A 15 -5.66 17.49 0.24
C ALA A 15 -4.29 17.32 0.90
N GLY A 16 -3.71 18.43 1.37
CA GLY A 16 -2.41 18.39 2.02
C GLY A 16 -2.48 17.86 3.44
N ALA A 17 -3.68 17.91 4.04
CA ALA A 17 -3.84 17.48 5.42
C ALA A 17 -4.34 16.06 5.57
N GLU A 18 -4.46 15.32 4.49
CA GLU A 18 -4.99 13.96 4.57
C GLU A 18 -4.10 13.04 5.37
N CYS A 19 -2.82 13.35 5.48
CA CYS A 19 -1.92 12.54 6.28
C CYS A 19 -1.00 13.41 7.09
N SER A 20 -0.64 12.90 8.26
CA SER A 20 0.29 13.60 9.15
C SER A 20 1.65 13.77 8.49
N PRO A 21 2.49 14.70 8.96
CA PRO A 21 3.82 14.90 8.39
C PRO A 21 4.68 13.63 8.39
N TYR A 22 4.58 12.85 9.45
CA TYR A 22 5.34 11.59 9.52
C TYR A 22 4.99 10.67 8.36
N LEU A 23 3.68 10.50 8.12
CA LEU A 23 3.23 9.62 7.04
C LEU A 23 3.56 10.17 5.67
N ARG A 24 3.52 11.49 5.51
CA ARG A 24 3.88 12.09 4.24
C ARG A 24 5.35 11.85 3.92
N LEU A 25 6.21 11.93 4.93
CA LEU A 25 7.62 11.65 4.74
C LEU A 25 7.85 10.18 4.39
N ALA A 26 7.07 9.30 5.03
CA ALA A 26 7.15 7.88 4.74
C ALA A 26 6.77 7.60 3.29
N VAL A 27 5.77 8.30 2.77
CA VAL A 27 5.37 8.15 1.39
C VAL A 27 6.47 8.61 0.44
N ILE A 28 7.11 9.74 0.76
CA ILE A 28 8.20 10.25 -0.06
C ILE A 28 9.32 9.23 -0.11
N GLY A 29 9.69 8.69 1.05
CA GLY A 29 10.72 7.65 1.10
C GLY A 29 10.32 6.40 0.33
N GLY A 30 9.06 6.03 0.45
CA GLY A 30 8.53 4.88 -0.28
C GLY A 30 8.60 5.07 -1.78
N LYS A 31 8.25 6.26 -2.25
CA LYS A 31 8.30 6.55 -3.67
C LYS A 31 9.70 6.44 -4.22
N SER A 32 10.68 6.90 -3.47
CA SER A 32 12.06 6.84 -3.93
C SER A 32 12.61 5.42 -3.93
N ALA A 33 11.95 4.52 -3.20
CA ALA A 33 12.39 3.12 -3.12
C ALA A 33 11.59 2.18 -4.03
N LEU A 34 10.63 2.68 -4.79
CA LEU A 34 9.79 1.82 -5.63
C LEU A 34 10.59 0.95 -6.59
N ASN A 35 11.66 1.51 -7.16
CA ASN A 35 12.48 0.75 -8.09
C ASN A 35 13.15 -0.46 -7.47
N GLN A 36 13.32 -0.43 -6.15
CA GLN A 36 13.96 -1.52 -5.44
C GLN A 36 12.97 -2.60 -5.04
N MET A 37 11.69 -2.34 -5.26
CA MET A 37 10.63 -3.28 -4.92
C MET A 37 10.10 -3.96 -6.17
N GLU A 38 11.01 -4.35 -7.03
CA GLU A 38 10.66 -5.04 -8.26
C GLU A 38 11.50 -6.30 -8.38
N ASP A 39 10.85 -7.41 -8.72
CA ASP A 39 11.57 -8.63 -9.07
C ASP A 39 10.94 -9.15 -10.34
N GLU A 40 11.24 -10.39 -10.71
CA GLU A 40 10.74 -10.95 -11.96
C GLU A 40 9.24 -11.24 -11.94
N ASN A 41 8.63 -11.26 -10.77
CA ASN A 41 7.21 -11.62 -10.64
C ASN A 41 6.31 -10.45 -10.30
N ILE A 42 6.84 -9.40 -9.71
CA ILE A 42 6.02 -8.32 -9.19
C ILE A 42 6.78 -7.00 -9.22
N LYS A 43 6.03 -5.93 -9.36
CA LYS A 43 6.60 -4.59 -9.37
C LYS A 43 5.75 -3.65 -8.54
N ALA A 44 6.37 -2.87 -7.65
CA ALA A 44 5.66 -1.84 -6.92
C ALA A 44 5.55 -0.61 -7.82
N THR A 45 4.35 -0.09 -8.00
CA THR A 45 4.13 1.01 -8.92
C THR A 45 3.79 2.33 -8.25
N GLU A 46 3.29 2.28 -7.03
CA GLU A 46 2.84 3.50 -6.38
C GLU A 46 2.78 3.32 -4.88
N VAL A 47 3.02 4.41 -4.16
CA VAL A 47 2.72 4.45 -2.73
C VAL A 47 2.04 5.79 -2.48
N SER A 48 1.00 5.79 -1.68
CA SER A 48 0.22 6.99 -1.42
C SER A 48 -0.30 6.97 0.01
N CYS A 49 -0.82 8.11 0.45
CA CYS A 49 -1.42 8.21 1.76
C CYS A 49 -2.69 9.03 1.67
N LYS A 50 -3.75 8.55 2.29
CA LYS A 50 -5.01 9.26 2.34
C LYS A 50 -5.71 8.88 3.65
N ASP A 51 -6.18 9.88 4.38
CA ASP A 51 -6.88 9.65 5.65
C ASP A 51 -6.07 8.79 6.61
N GLU A 52 -4.76 9.02 6.66
CA GLU A 52 -3.85 8.28 7.53
C GLU A 52 -3.70 6.81 7.15
N VAL A 53 -4.11 6.45 5.94
CA VAL A 53 -3.95 5.09 5.41
C VAL A 53 -2.89 5.13 4.31
N ILE A 54 -1.85 4.32 4.47
CA ILE A 54 -0.81 4.21 3.45
C ILE A 54 -1.16 3.05 2.54
N ALA A 55 -1.12 3.28 1.24
CA ALA A 55 -1.43 2.26 0.25
C ALA A 55 -0.26 2.04 -0.68
N TYR A 56 0.13 0.78 -0.84
CA TYR A 56 1.13 0.36 -1.80
C TYR A 56 0.43 -0.35 -2.93
N GLU A 57 0.79 -0.01 -4.17
CA GLU A 57 0.22 -0.65 -5.34
C GLU A 57 1.28 -1.54 -5.99
N TYR A 58 0.91 -2.79 -6.21
CA TYR A 58 1.80 -3.77 -6.86
C TYR A 58 1.10 -4.34 -8.08
N VAL A 59 1.89 -4.64 -9.10
CA VAL A 59 1.38 -5.28 -10.31
C VAL A 59 2.18 -6.55 -10.56
N PHE A 60 1.48 -7.66 -10.76
CA PHE A 60 2.13 -8.91 -11.09
C PHE A 60 2.61 -8.88 -12.53
N LYS A 61 3.69 -9.58 -12.80
CA LYS A 61 4.24 -9.70 -14.13
C LYS A 61 4.10 -11.14 -14.59
N ASN A 62 3.53 -11.34 -15.78
CA ASN A 62 3.42 -12.66 -16.33
C ASN A 62 4.81 -13.18 -16.71
N SER A 63 5.00 -14.48 -16.59
CA SER A 63 6.24 -15.10 -16.98
C SER A 63 5.91 -16.32 -17.83
N LYS A 64 6.94 -17.04 -18.25
CA LYS A 64 6.74 -18.24 -19.06
C LYS A 64 5.89 -19.29 -18.35
N ASN A 65 5.99 -19.32 -17.04
CA ASN A 65 5.33 -20.34 -16.25
C ASN A 65 4.06 -19.89 -15.55
N ILE A 66 3.84 -18.58 -15.48
CA ILE A 66 2.69 -18.04 -14.74
C ILE A 66 1.96 -17.01 -15.57
N ASP A 67 0.67 -17.24 -15.76
CA ASP A 67 -0.22 -16.25 -16.36
C ASP A 67 -1.21 -15.87 -15.28
N TRP A 68 -0.97 -14.73 -14.66
CA TRP A 68 -1.76 -14.28 -13.53
C TRP A 68 -3.23 -14.04 -13.85
N GLU A 69 -3.55 -13.80 -15.13
CA GLU A 69 -4.93 -13.56 -15.52
C GLU A 69 -5.80 -14.81 -15.42
N THR A 70 -5.16 -15.98 -15.37
CA THR A 70 -5.89 -17.25 -15.34
C THR A 70 -5.82 -17.94 -13.98
N ILE A 71 -5.32 -17.25 -12.96
CA ILE A 71 -5.19 -17.83 -11.62
C ILE A 71 -6.56 -18.00 -10.98
N SER A 72 -6.77 -19.09 -10.27
CA SER A 72 -8.05 -19.41 -9.66
C SER A 72 -8.36 -18.56 -8.42
N ASP A 73 -9.66 -18.47 -8.11
CA ASP A 73 -10.11 -17.74 -6.92
C ASP A 73 -9.56 -18.37 -5.64
N GLU A 74 -9.39 -19.67 -5.66
CA GLU A 74 -8.86 -20.40 -4.51
C GLU A 74 -7.43 -19.98 -4.22
N TYR A 75 -6.63 -19.86 -5.27
CA TYR A 75 -5.25 -19.44 -5.12
C TYR A 75 -5.20 -17.98 -4.62
N GLU A 76 -6.13 -17.17 -5.08
CA GLU A 76 -6.21 -15.77 -4.64
C GLU A 76 -6.41 -15.69 -3.14
N LYS A 77 -7.30 -16.50 -2.60
CA LYS A 77 -7.57 -16.51 -1.16
C LYS A 77 -6.35 -16.98 -0.38
N GLU A 78 -5.70 -18.01 -0.90
CA GLU A 78 -4.49 -18.53 -0.27
C GLU A 78 -3.39 -17.50 -0.27
N PHE A 79 -3.26 -16.79 -1.40
CA PHE A 79 -2.28 -15.73 -1.53
C PHE A 79 -2.50 -14.64 -0.48
N ALA A 80 -3.74 -14.18 -0.36
CA ALA A 80 -4.07 -13.11 0.58
C ALA A 80 -3.76 -13.51 2.01
N SER A 81 -4.12 -14.73 2.36
CA SER A 81 -3.89 -15.24 3.71
C SER A 81 -2.41 -15.38 4.00
N THR A 82 -1.66 -15.94 3.07
CA THR A 82 -0.22 -16.12 3.21
C THR A 82 0.50 -14.79 3.31
N MET A 83 0.14 -13.85 2.44
CA MET A 83 0.77 -12.54 2.45
C MET A 83 0.46 -11.78 3.74
N LYS A 84 -0.76 -11.90 4.24
CA LYS A 84 -1.14 -11.25 5.49
C LYS A 84 -0.24 -11.74 6.61
N GLU A 85 -0.01 -13.04 6.66
CA GLU A 85 0.82 -13.64 7.68
C GLU A 85 2.27 -13.19 7.58
N LEU A 86 2.83 -13.28 6.37
CA LEU A 86 4.22 -12.90 6.15
C LEU A 86 4.47 -11.42 6.42
N LEU A 87 3.58 -10.57 5.93
CA LEU A 87 3.73 -9.13 6.12
C LEU A 87 3.54 -8.72 7.58
N THR A 88 2.62 -9.37 8.26
CA THR A 88 2.42 -9.11 9.68
C THR A 88 3.70 -9.39 10.45
N GLU A 89 4.30 -10.55 10.19
CA GLU A 89 5.53 -10.92 10.86
C GLU A 89 6.65 -9.94 10.56
N GLU A 90 6.78 -9.59 9.30
CA GLU A 90 7.84 -8.68 8.86
C GLU A 90 7.67 -7.28 9.45
N PHE A 91 6.46 -6.73 9.35
CA PHE A 91 6.19 -5.38 9.86
C PHE A 91 6.29 -5.29 11.36
N CYS A 92 5.88 -6.33 12.05
CA CYS A 92 5.87 -6.30 13.52
C CYS A 92 7.26 -6.54 14.11
N SER A 93 8.16 -7.16 13.38
CA SER A 93 9.48 -7.44 13.89
C SER A 93 10.52 -6.36 13.60
N ASP A 94 10.25 -5.50 12.62
CA ASP A 94 11.15 -4.41 12.27
C ASP A 94 10.68 -3.15 12.97
N LYS A 95 11.58 -2.55 13.75
CA LYS A 95 11.27 -1.36 14.51
C LYS A 95 10.71 -0.22 13.67
N ASN A 96 11.27 0.01 12.50
CA ASN A 96 10.84 1.12 11.65
C ASN A 96 9.46 0.89 11.04
N THR A 97 9.21 -0.32 10.56
CA THR A 97 7.90 -0.61 9.97
C THR A 97 6.83 -0.74 11.04
N LEU A 98 7.21 -1.20 12.23
CA LEU A 98 6.25 -1.25 13.33
C LEU A 98 5.83 0.17 13.71
N MET A 99 6.79 1.10 13.77
CA MET A 99 6.47 2.48 14.08
C MET A 99 5.56 3.08 13.01
N LEU A 100 5.83 2.78 11.75
CA LEU A 100 4.98 3.24 10.67
C LEU A 100 3.56 2.73 10.84
N LEU A 101 3.44 1.45 11.17
CA LEU A 101 2.14 0.83 11.37
C LEU A 101 1.40 1.45 12.55
N GLN A 102 2.13 1.86 13.58
CA GLN A 102 1.53 2.50 14.74
C GLN A 102 1.07 3.92 14.45
N LYS A 103 1.76 4.61 13.55
CA LYS A 103 1.40 5.99 13.20
C LYS A 103 0.25 6.04 12.20
N ALA A 104 0.16 5.06 11.34
CA ALA A 104 -0.88 5.03 10.34
C ALA A 104 -2.14 4.36 10.90
N LYS A 105 -3.27 4.66 10.29
CA LYS A 105 -4.50 4.01 10.64
C LYS A 105 -4.44 2.56 10.16
N SER A 106 -3.90 2.38 8.95
CA SER A 106 -3.63 1.06 8.43
C SER A 106 -2.67 1.19 7.26
N ILE A 107 -2.09 0.08 6.85
CA ILE A 107 -1.25 0.00 5.67
C ILE A 107 -1.87 -1.04 4.76
N VAL A 108 -2.14 -0.66 3.52
CA VAL A 108 -2.83 -1.50 2.56
C VAL A 108 -1.89 -1.86 1.42
N MET A 109 -1.87 -3.13 1.04
CA MET A 109 -1.13 -3.59 -0.14
C MET A 109 -2.15 -4.06 -1.15
N ASN A 110 -2.22 -3.40 -2.28
CA ASN A 110 -3.11 -3.79 -3.36
C ASN A 110 -2.29 -4.51 -4.42
N TYR A 111 -2.64 -5.75 -4.68
CA TYR A 111 -1.95 -6.56 -5.69
C TYR A 111 -2.85 -6.63 -6.92
N ARG A 112 -2.31 -6.20 -8.05
CA ARG A 112 -3.09 -6.14 -9.27
C ARG A 112 -2.55 -7.07 -10.33
N LEU A 113 -3.46 -7.55 -11.15
CA LEU A 113 -3.11 -8.38 -12.29
C LEU A 113 -2.45 -7.50 -13.36
N PRO A 114 -1.77 -8.10 -14.33
CA PRO A 114 -1.19 -7.30 -15.42
C PRO A 114 -2.20 -6.40 -16.12
N SER A 115 -3.48 -6.81 -16.14
CA SER A 115 -4.54 -6.02 -16.74
C SER A 115 -4.91 -4.80 -15.92
N GLY A 116 -4.50 -4.73 -14.66
CA GLY A 116 -4.85 -3.66 -13.77
C GLY A 116 -5.98 -4.00 -12.81
N ALA A 117 -6.63 -5.13 -13.00
CA ALA A 117 -7.70 -5.55 -12.11
C ALA A 117 -7.14 -5.94 -10.75
N LEU A 118 -7.88 -5.63 -9.70
CA LEU A 118 -7.44 -5.99 -8.35
C LEU A 118 -7.51 -7.50 -8.16
N PHE A 119 -6.37 -8.09 -7.81
CA PHE A 119 -6.28 -9.51 -7.53
C PHE A 119 -6.49 -9.78 -6.06
N SER A 120 -5.82 -9.02 -5.21
CA SER A 120 -5.89 -9.23 -3.77
C SER A 120 -5.55 -7.95 -3.02
N LYS A 121 -6.13 -7.80 -1.84
CA LYS A 121 -5.86 -6.66 -0.99
C LYS A 121 -5.52 -7.18 0.40
N VAL A 122 -4.39 -6.73 0.93
CA VAL A 122 -3.96 -7.10 2.27
C VAL A 122 -3.90 -5.83 3.10
N GLU A 123 -4.52 -5.85 4.26
CA GLU A 123 -4.53 -4.68 5.15
C GLU A 123 -3.92 -5.04 6.48
N LEU A 124 -3.01 -4.20 6.96
CA LEU A 124 -2.36 -4.38 8.25
C LEU A 124 -2.67 -3.21 9.17
N THR A 125 -2.88 -3.50 10.44
CA THR A 125 -3.04 -2.47 11.45
C THR A 125 -2.13 -2.80 12.62
N ALA A 126 -1.94 -1.83 13.51
CA ALA A 126 -1.11 -2.05 14.69
C ALA A 126 -1.64 -3.20 15.54
N LYS A 127 -2.95 -3.44 15.50
CA LYS A 127 -3.55 -4.54 16.25
C LYS A 127 -3.05 -5.89 15.79
N ASP A 128 -2.66 -6.01 14.54
CA ASP A 128 -2.15 -7.27 14.03
C ASP A 128 -0.84 -7.67 14.72
N CYS A 129 -0.17 -6.71 15.34
CA CYS A 129 1.07 -6.98 16.06
C CYS A 129 0.84 -7.32 17.52
N GLU A 130 -0.38 -7.18 18.00
CA GLU A 130 -0.70 -7.50 19.38
C GLU A 130 -1.15 -8.96 19.45
N LYS A 131 -0.47 -9.75 20.25
CA LYS A 131 -0.86 -11.15 20.39
C LYS A 131 -0.79 -11.60 21.80
#